data_a3767d0ca2d1abc78a0a249d1d2048ba
#
_entry.id   a3767d0ca2d1abc78a0a249d1d2048ba
#
_cell.length_a   1.000
_cell.length_b   1.000
_cell.length_c   1.000
_cell.angle_alpha   90.00
_cell.angle_beta   90.00
_cell.angle_gamma   90.00
#
_symmetry.space_group_name_H-M   'P 1'
#
loop_
_entity.id
_entity.type
_entity.pdbx_description
1 polymer ?
#
loop_
_entity_poly.entity_id
_entity_poly.type
_entity_poly.pdbx_seq_one_letter_code
_entity_poly.pdbx_strand_id
1 'polypeptide(L)'
;IAFHLGDATIAGSPPVPYFGDFAEVNVRLYGVDASGRRGVVFASLEASRLAAVLAARAAFSIPYFWSATSLIETGGAIEYGARRHVGDGATRLVARPGAELVVGDATADFLTARWGLFTRRLGRTVFLPNTHEAWRLQRATLLELDDTLVERAGLPHVTDRMPDSVLYAEGVTARFGRALR
;
A
#
# COMPACT_ATOMS: atom_id res chain seq x y z
N ILE A 1 2.46 -2.64 3.71
CA ILE A 1 1.71 -1.45 4.15
C ILE A 1 0.23 -1.80 4.16
N ALA A 2 -0.47 -1.33 5.19
CA ALA A 2 -1.91 -1.51 5.33
C ALA A 2 -2.56 -0.14 5.57
N PHE A 3 -3.70 0.11 4.97
CA PHE A 3 -4.44 1.36 5.11
C PHE A 3 -5.92 1.19 4.73
N HIS A 4 -6.72 2.19 5.04
CA HIS A 4 -8.08 2.32 4.53
C HIS A 4 -8.08 3.28 3.33
N LEU A 5 -8.54 2.83 2.19
CA LEU A 5 -8.80 3.68 1.04
C LEU A 5 -10.20 4.28 1.19
N GLY A 6 -10.30 5.59 1.23
CA GLY A 6 -11.56 6.31 1.29
C GLY A 6 -11.70 7.30 0.13
N ASP A 7 -12.94 7.57 -0.28
CA ASP A 7 -13.29 8.60 -1.26
C ASP A 7 -12.52 8.53 -2.60
N ALA A 8 -12.16 7.33 -3.04
CA ALA A 8 -11.45 7.18 -4.30
C ALA A 8 -12.28 7.65 -5.50
N THR A 9 -11.68 8.49 -6.33
CA THR A 9 -12.30 9.06 -7.53
C THR A 9 -11.49 8.74 -8.77
N ILE A 10 -12.14 8.66 -9.92
CA ILE A 10 -11.49 8.46 -11.21
C ILE A 10 -11.78 9.65 -12.12
N ALA A 11 -10.75 10.29 -12.67
CA ALA A 11 -10.86 11.40 -13.62
C ALA A 11 -11.75 12.57 -13.17
N GLY A 12 -11.76 12.86 -11.85
CA GLY A 12 -12.57 13.94 -11.30
C GLY A 12 -14.06 13.62 -11.15
N SER A 13 -14.46 12.35 -11.29
CA SER A 13 -15.82 11.91 -10.95
C SER A 13 -16.10 12.13 -9.46
N PRO A 14 -17.36 12.22 -9.03
CA PRO A 14 -17.69 12.07 -7.62
C PRO A 14 -17.16 10.75 -7.06
N PRO A 15 -16.85 10.67 -5.75
CA PRO A 15 -16.51 9.41 -5.10
C PRO A 15 -17.62 8.39 -5.38
N VAL A 16 -17.23 7.18 -5.75
CA VAL A 16 -18.20 6.10 -5.95
C VAL A 16 -18.25 5.31 -4.65
N PRO A 17 -19.32 5.50 -3.83
CA PRO A 17 -19.50 4.74 -2.62
C PRO A 17 -19.37 3.25 -2.91
N TYR A 18 -18.86 2.46 -1.98
CA TYR A 18 -18.61 1.04 -2.12
C TYR A 18 -17.36 0.68 -2.96
N PHE A 19 -17.10 1.31 -4.10
CA PHE A 19 -15.95 0.97 -4.95
C PHE A 19 -14.66 1.67 -4.51
N GLY A 20 -14.78 2.80 -3.86
CA GLY A 20 -13.66 3.62 -3.40
C GLY A 20 -13.49 3.64 -1.88
N ASP A 21 -14.06 2.67 -1.16
CA ASP A 21 -14.06 2.61 0.30
C ASP A 21 -13.81 1.16 0.75
N PHE A 22 -12.57 0.85 1.13
CA PHE A 22 -12.18 -0.48 1.60
C PHE A 22 -10.79 -0.48 2.25
N ALA A 23 -10.55 -1.45 3.13
CA ALA A 23 -9.20 -1.71 3.64
C ALA A 23 -8.33 -2.34 2.54
N GLU A 24 -7.10 -1.89 2.41
CA GLU A 24 -6.10 -2.41 1.48
C GLU A 24 -4.83 -2.80 2.23
N VAL A 25 -4.26 -3.92 1.84
CA VAL A 25 -2.90 -4.31 2.25
C VAL A 25 -2.06 -4.46 1.00
N ASN A 26 -0.84 -3.92 0.99
CA ASN A 26 0.07 -4.10 -0.12
C ASN A 26 1.49 -4.45 0.30
N VAL A 27 2.14 -5.24 -0.55
CA VAL A 27 3.58 -5.49 -0.52
C VAL A 27 4.20 -4.67 -1.64
N ARG A 28 5.15 -3.80 -1.31
CA ARG A 28 5.79 -2.92 -2.29
C ARG A 28 7.29 -2.84 -2.11
N LEU A 29 7.96 -2.64 -3.22
CA LEU A 29 9.38 -2.38 -3.33
C LEU A 29 9.59 -0.91 -3.71
N TYR A 30 10.80 -0.44 -3.58
CA TYR A 30 11.19 0.93 -3.88
C TYR A 30 12.25 0.91 -4.98
N GLY A 31 12.06 1.73 -6.00
CA GLY A 31 12.94 1.78 -7.15
C GLY A 31 13.33 3.20 -7.56
N VAL A 32 14.41 3.27 -8.33
CA VAL A 32 14.85 4.50 -9.00
C VAL A 32 15.13 4.12 -10.46
N ASP A 33 14.60 4.88 -11.39
CA ASP A 33 14.89 4.65 -12.81
C ASP A 33 16.18 5.36 -13.28
N ALA A 34 16.54 5.14 -14.54
CA ALA A 34 17.73 5.74 -15.15
C ALA A 34 17.68 7.28 -15.20
N SER A 35 16.51 7.88 -15.08
CA SER A 35 16.32 9.35 -15.01
C SER A 35 16.37 9.88 -13.59
N GLY A 36 16.61 9.03 -12.58
CA GLY A 36 16.63 9.41 -11.18
C GLY A 36 15.23 9.53 -10.54
N ARG A 37 14.15 9.16 -11.25
CA ARG A 37 12.79 9.19 -10.69
C ARG A 37 12.64 8.09 -9.64
N ARG A 38 12.18 8.50 -8.47
CA ARG A 38 11.94 7.59 -7.34
C ARG A 38 10.48 7.19 -7.30
N GLY A 39 10.20 5.91 -7.18
CA GLY A 39 8.84 5.40 -7.13
C GLY A 39 8.73 4.09 -6.38
N VAL A 40 7.50 3.62 -6.21
CA VAL A 40 7.19 2.31 -5.67
C VAL A 40 6.92 1.32 -6.81
N VAL A 41 7.19 0.06 -6.57
CA VAL A 41 6.79 -1.08 -7.39
C VAL A 41 5.92 -1.97 -6.52
N PHE A 42 4.67 -2.13 -6.87
CA PHE A 42 3.81 -3.04 -6.15
C PHE A 42 4.13 -4.49 -6.53
N ALA A 43 4.41 -5.31 -5.53
CA ALA A 43 4.54 -6.76 -5.67
C ALA A 43 3.18 -7.45 -5.50
N SER A 44 2.33 -6.95 -4.59
CA SER A 44 0.91 -7.32 -4.52
C SER A 44 0.08 -6.22 -3.83
N LEU A 45 -1.22 -6.18 -4.13
CA LEU A 45 -2.21 -5.34 -3.46
C LEU A 45 -3.47 -6.17 -3.23
N GLU A 46 -3.88 -6.23 -1.98
CA GLU A 46 -5.03 -7.01 -1.54
C GLU A 46 -6.22 -6.07 -1.31
N ALA A 47 -7.30 -6.25 -2.07
CA ALA A 47 -8.48 -5.39 -2.00
C ALA A 47 -9.79 -6.20 -2.06
N SER A 48 -10.83 -5.73 -1.36
CA SER A 48 -12.10 -6.46 -1.27
C SER A 48 -13.08 -6.18 -2.41
N ARG A 49 -12.86 -5.16 -3.21
CA ARG A 49 -13.78 -4.75 -4.27
C ARG A 49 -13.37 -5.31 -5.62
N LEU A 50 -13.96 -6.42 -6.04
CA LEU A 50 -13.61 -7.12 -7.29
C LEU A 50 -13.60 -6.20 -8.51
N ALA A 51 -14.59 -5.30 -8.64
CA ALA A 51 -14.64 -4.39 -9.78
C ALA A 51 -13.47 -3.38 -9.77
N ALA A 52 -13.06 -2.88 -8.59
CA ALA A 52 -11.88 -2.03 -8.46
C ALA A 52 -10.60 -2.80 -8.81
N VAL A 53 -10.47 -4.04 -8.35
CA VAL A 53 -9.37 -4.95 -8.70
C VAL A 53 -9.25 -5.13 -10.21
N LEU A 54 -10.35 -5.46 -10.89
CA LEU A 54 -10.37 -5.68 -12.35
C LEU A 54 -10.05 -4.40 -13.12
N ALA A 55 -10.63 -3.27 -12.71
CA ALA A 55 -10.38 -1.97 -13.33
C ALA A 55 -8.91 -1.55 -13.19
N ALA A 56 -8.32 -1.67 -12.00
CA ALA A 56 -6.93 -1.31 -11.76
C ALA A 56 -5.95 -2.21 -12.52
N ARG A 57 -6.23 -3.51 -12.60
CA ARG A 57 -5.42 -4.45 -13.42
C ARG A 57 -5.48 -4.11 -14.90
N ALA A 58 -6.66 -3.82 -15.43
CA ALA A 58 -6.84 -3.48 -16.84
C ALA A 58 -6.25 -2.12 -17.21
N ALA A 59 -6.49 -1.09 -16.40
CA ALA A 59 -6.04 0.26 -16.68
C ALA A 59 -4.55 0.49 -16.42
N PHE A 60 -4.02 -0.07 -15.33
CA PHE A 60 -2.68 0.27 -14.84
C PHE A 60 -1.71 -0.90 -14.80
N SER A 61 -2.17 -2.13 -15.07
CA SER A 61 -1.36 -3.36 -14.97
C SER A 61 -0.72 -3.55 -13.58
N ILE A 62 -1.42 -3.11 -12.53
CA ILE A 62 -0.98 -3.26 -11.14
C ILE A 62 -1.47 -4.61 -10.60
N PRO A 63 -0.64 -5.34 -9.82
CA PRO A 63 -0.93 -6.70 -9.37
C PRO A 63 -1.92 -6.73 -8.19
N TYR A 64 -3.15 -6.29 -8.43
CA TYR A 64 -4.24 -6.42 -7.47
C TYR A 64 -4.74 -7.84 -7.36
N PHE A 65 -5.03 -8.27 -6.14
CA PHE A 65 -5.67 -9.55 -5.82
C PHE A 65 -7.01 -9.28 -5.12
N TRP A 66 -8.02 -10.01 -5.55
CA TRP A 66 -9.30 -9.98 -4.88
C TRP A 66 -9.23 -10.76 -3.58
N SER A 67 -9.45 -10.08 -2.47
CA SER A 67 -9.24 -10.58 -1.11
C SER A 67 -10.36 -10.15 -0.18
N ALA A 68 -10.66 -10.95 0.83
CA ALA A 68 -11.38 -10.45 1.99
C ALA A 68 -10.43 -9.57 2.79
N THR A 69 -10.78 -8.31 3.00
CA THR A 69 -9.98 -7.35 3.77
C THR A 69 -10.77 -6.81 4.95
N SER A 70 -10.09 -6.52 6.05
CA SER A 70 -10.67 -5.96 7.28
C SER A 70 -9.77 -4.91 7.91
N LEU A 71 -10.40 -3.98 8.60
CA LEU A 71 -9.79 -3.01 9.50
C LEU A 71 -10.61 -3.00 10.79
N ILE A 72 -9.97 -3.23 11.92
CA ILE A 72 -10.61 -3.22 13.25
C ILE A 72 -9.76 -2.36 14.19
N GLU A 73 -10.38 -1.42 14.85
CA GLU A 73 -9.75 -0.58 15.86
C GLU A 73 -10.29 -0.96 17.24
N THR A 74 -9.41 -1.35 18.15
CA THR A 74 -9.79 -1.77 19.48
C THR A 74 -8.70 -1.43 20.50
N GLY A 75 -9.06 -0.72 21.57
CA GLY A 75 -8.12 -0.43 22.67
C GLY A 75 -6.87 0.33 22.24
N GLY A 76 -6.96 1.19 21.21
CA GLY A 76 -5.83 1.93 20.67
C GLY A 76 -4.89 1.09 19.81
N ALA A 77 -5.23 -0.15 19.51
CA ALA A 77 -4.55 -0.96 18.51
C ALA A 77 -5.39 -1.01 17.22
N ILE A 78 -4.71 -1.14 16.09
CA ILE A 78 -5.30 -1.24 14.77
C ILE A 78 -4.92 -2.61 14.21
N GLU A 79 -5.92 -3.38 13.82
CA GLU A 79 -5.75 -4.67 13.15
C GLU A 79 -6.13 -4.53 11.69
N TYR A 80 -5.25 -4.95 10.80
CA TYR A 80 -5.51 -5.15 9.38
C TYR A 80 -5.46 -6.63 9.06
N GLY A 81 -6.48 -7.11 8.35
CA GLY A 81 -6.53 -8.45 7.80
C GLY A 81 -6.69 -8.44 6.29
N ALA A 82 -6.05 -9.39 5.61
CA ALA A 82 -6.30 -9.70 4.21
C ALA A 82 -6.17 -11.20 3.97
N ARG A 83 -7.09 -11.77 3.16
CA ARG A 83 -7.04 -13.16 2.71
C ARG A 83 -7.54 -13.26 1.28
N ARG A 84 -6.72 -13.79 0.39
CA ARG A 84 -7.08 -13.99 -1.02
C ARG A 84 -8.26 -14.93 -1.17
N HIS A 85 -9.18 -14.61 -2.08
CA HIS A 85 -10.28 -15.52 -2.46
C HIS A 85 -9.81 -16.64 -3.38
N VAL A 86 -8.70 -16.44 -4.09
CA VAL A 86 -8.12 -17.42 -5.01
C VAL A 86 -6.61 -17.51 -4.76
N GLY A 87 -6.14 -18.75 -4.62
CA GLY A 87 -4.75 -19.03 -4.27
C GLY A 87 -4.48 -18.81 -2.77
N ASP A 88 -3.23 -19.02 -2.39
CA ASP A 88 -2.76 -18.84 -1.03
C ASP A 88 -2.24 -17.41 -0.85
N GLY A 89 -2.51 -16.84 0.28
CA GLY A 89 -2.01 -15.53 0.67
C GLY A 89 -2.93 -14.90 1.69
N ALA A 90 -2.39 -14.66 2.87
CA ALA A 90 -3.08 -14.00 3.96
C ALA A 90 -2.12 -13.17 4.77
N THR A 91 -2.65 -12.17 5.44
CA THR A 91 -1.94 -11.44 6.49
C THR A 91 -2.89 -11.03 7.59
N ARG A 92 -2.40 -11.02 8.81
CA ARG A 92 -2.98 -10.36 9.96
C ARG A 92 -1.89 -9.54 10.63
N LEU A 93 -2.06 -8.24 10.65
CA LEU A 93 -1.13 -7.28 11.23
C LEU A 93 -1.85 -6.51 12.32
N VAL A 94 -1.29 -6.51 13.53
CA VAL A 94 -1.78 -5.70 14.65
C VAL A 94 -0.69 -4.75 15.07
N ALA A 95 -0.99 -3.46 15.06
CA ALA A 95 -0.05 -2.42 15.47
C ALA A 95 -0.73 -1.41 16.41
N ARG A 96 0.07 -0.79 17.26
CA ARG A 96 -0.38 0.31 18.11
C ARG A 96 0.38 1.57 17.77
N PRO A 97 -0.31 2.63 17.29
CA PRO A 97 0.28 3.94 17.14
C PRO A 97 0.82 4.49 18.45
N GLY A 98 1.99 5.10 18.42
CA GLY A 98 2.53 5.85 19.54
C GLY A 98 2.27 7.34 19.37
N ALA A 99 2.59 8.12 20.39
CA ALA A 99 2.45 9.59 20.35
C ALA A 99 3.67 10.29 19.74
N GLU A 100 4.80 9.59 19.60
CA GLU A 100 6.06 10.17 19.12
C GLU A 100 6.01 10.42 17.61
N LEU A 101 6.14 11.68 17.23
CA LEU A 101 6.27 12.08 15.83
C LEU A 101 7.67 11.74 15.29
N VAL A 102 7.69 11.24 14.07
CA VAL A 102 8.94 10.92 13.36
C VAL A 102 9.37 12.15 12.55
N VAL A 103 10.51 12.75 12.93
CA VAL A 103 11.07 13.92 12.27
C VAL A 103 12.54 13.65 11.94
N GLY A 104 12.94 13.96 10.71
CA GLY A 104 14.34 13.84 10.27
C GLY A 104 14.86 12.41 10.19
N ASP A 105 13.97 11.42 10.06
CA ASP A 105 14.33 10.00 9.89
C ASP A 105 14.47 9.69 8.40
N ALA A 106 15.71 9.48 7.96
CA ALA A 106 16.02 9.22 6.55
C ALA A 106 15.35 7.95 6.00
N THR A 107 15.11 6.94 6.86
CA THR A 107 14.40 5.72 6.45
C THR A 107 12.91 6.00 6.26
N ALA A 108 12.30 6.74 7.18
CA ALA A 108 10.92 7.15 7.05
C ALA A 108 10.69 8.00 5.79
N ASP A 109 11.57 8.95 5.53
CA ASP A 109 11.56 9.77 4.30
C ASP A 109 11.76 8.90 3.06
N PHE A 110 12.69 7.95 3.10
CA PHE A 110 12.90 7.01 2.01
C PHE A 110 11.64 6.19 1.71
N LEU A 111 10.90 5.75 2.73
CA LEU A 111 9.71 4.93 2.58
C LEU A 111 8.48 5.71 2.12
N THR A 112 8.38 7.00 2.42
CA THR A 112 7.15 7.79 2.22
C THR A 112 7.28 8.90 1.18
N ALA A 113 8.46 9.49 0.98
CA ALA A 113 8.69 10.51 -0.05
C ALA A 113 8.80 9.86 -1.45
N ARG A 114 7.67 9.34 -1.95
CA ARG A 114 7.54 8.65 -3.25
C ARG A 114 6.41 9.26 -4.06
N TRP A 115 6.78 9.97 -5.11
CA TRP A 115 5.84 10.71 -5.95
C TRP A 115 5.52 9.97 -7.25
N GLY A 116 5.40 8.66 -7.17
CA GLY A 116 4.94 7.84 -8.27
C GLY A 116 5.15 6.36 -8.06
N LEU A 117 4.63 5.59 -8.98
CA LEU A 117 4.81 4.15 -9.04
C LEU A 117 5.27 3.71 -10.42
N PHE A 118 6.03 2.65 -10.45
CA PHE A 118 6.41 1.95 -11.67
C PHE A 118 5.50 0.75 -11.88
N THR A 119 5.05 0.58 -13.11
CA THR A 119 4.33 -0.61 -13.54
C THR A 119 4.85 -1.07 -14.90
N ARG A 120 4.56 -2.33 -15.27
CA ARG A 120 4.92 -2.87 -16.59
C ARG A 120 3.68 -3.02 -17.44
N ARG A 121 3.60 -2.26 -18.53
CA ARG A 121 2.49 -2.31 -19.47
C ARG A 121 2.99 -2.60 -20.87
N LEU A 122 2.42 -3.62 -21.52
CA LEU A 122 2.83 -4.04 -22.89
C LEU A 122 4.35 -4.21 -23.03
N GLY A 123 4.98 -4.85 -22.05
CA GLY A 123 6.42 -5.10 -22.04
C GLY A 123 7.31 -3.91 -21.69
N ARG A 124 6.76 -2.71 -21.48
CA ARG A 124 7.49 -1.48 -21.16
C ARG A 124 7.25 -1.04 -19.73
N THR A 125 8.27 -0.51 -19.10
CA THR A 125 8.13 0.18 -17.81
C THR A 125 7.45 1.52 -18.02
N VAL A 126 6.44 1.79 -17.21
CA VAL A 126 5.66 3.04 -17.23
C VAL A 126 5.74 3.62 -15.82
N PHE A 127 5.94 4.93 -15.72
CA PHE A 127 5.88 5.67 -14.48
C PHE A 127 4.54 6.40 -14.38
N LEU A 128 3.82 6.17 -13.29
CA LEU A 128 2.59 6.88 -12.95
C LEU A 128 2.91 7.86 -11.82
N PRO A 129 3.02 9.16 -12.11
CA PRO A 129 3.28 10.15 -11.07
C PRO A 129 2.10 10.27 -10.13
N ASN A 130 2.38 10.52 -8.86
CA ASN A 130 1.40 10.92 -7.87
C ASN A 130 1.88 12.16 -7.13
N THR A 131 0.96 12.85 -6.49
CA THR A 131 1.22 13.96 -5.58
C THR A 131 0.46 13.73 -4.29
N HIS A 132 1.11 13.98 -3.18
CA HIS A 132 0.52 13.97 -1.85
C HIS A 132 1.33 14.89 -0.93
N GLU A 133 0.75 15.30 0.17
CA GLU A 133 1.48 16.00 1.22
C GLU A 133 2.47 15.06 1.93
N ALA A 134 3.43 15.63 2.63
CA ALA A 134 4.32 14.85 3.48
C ALA A 134 3.49 14.12 4.55
N TRP A 135 3.78 12.85 4.74
CA TRP A 135 3.08 12.03 5.74
C TRP A 135 3.45 12.49 7.15
N ARG A 136 2.45 12.73 7.96
CA ARG A 136 2.65 12.97 9.40
C ARG A 136 2.80 11.63 10.09
N LEU A 137 4.06 11.19 10.20
CA LEU A 137 4.38 9.86 10.71
C LEU A 137 4.52 9.87 12.23
N GLN A 138 4.04 8.79 12.85
CA GLN A 138 4.25 8.44 14.24
C GLN A 138 4.97 7.11 14.32
N ARG A 139 5.78 6.92 15.37
CA ARG A 139 6.29 5.59 15.72
C ARG A 139 5.11 4.70 16.10
N ALA A 140 5.18 3.44 15.70
CA ALA A 140 4.19 2.46 16.11
C ALA A 140 4.89 1.20 16.65
N THR A 141 4.17 0.43 17.45
CA THR A 141 4.62 -0.86 17.93
C THR A 141 3.88 -1.95 17.18
N LEU A 142 4.61 -2.86 16.55
CA LEU A 142 4.05 -4.08 15.99
C LEU A 142 3.73 -5.03 17.15
N LEU A 143 2.48 -5.40 17.30
CA LEU A 143 2.01 -6.31 18.35
C LEU A 143 1.93 -7.75 17.82
N GLU A 144 1.50 -7.91 16.56
CA GLU A 144 1.37 -9.20 15.91
C GLU A 144 1.55 -9.07 14.40
N LEU A 145 2.20 -10.05 13.79
CA LEU A 145 2.27 -10.22 12.34
C LEU A 145 2.24 -11.72 12.02
N ASP A 146 1.14 -12.14 11.40
CA ASP A 146 1.02 -13.45 10.74
C ASP A 146 0.84 -13.18 9.25
N ASP A 147 1.87 -13.46 8.45
CA ASP A 147 1.94 -13.03 7.06
C ASP A 147 2.51 -14.11 6.14
N THR A 148 1.80 -14.35 5.05
CA THR A 148 2.26 -15.14 3.92
C THR A 148 2.28 -14.33 2.61
N LEU A 149 1.76 -13.09 2.61
CA LEU A 149 1.71 -12.25 1.40
C LEU A 149 3.09 -11.84 0.93
N VAL A 150 4.00 -11.56 1.86
CA VAL A 150 5.38 -11.14 1.55
C VAL A 150 6.14 -12.28 0.85
N GLU A 151 6.02 -13.51 1.36
CA GLU A 151 6.59 -14.69 0.72
C GLU A 151 5.98 -14.92 -0.67
N ARG A 152 4.64 -14.84 -0.79
CA ARG A 152 3.92 -15.00 -2.06
C ARG A 152 4.19 -13.87 -3.06
N ALA A 153 4.68 -12.75 -2.59
CA ALA A 153 5.19 -11.66 -3.44
C ALA A 153 6.62 -11.90 -3.94
N GLY A 154 7.22 -13.06 -3.64
CA GLY A 154 8.57 -13.44 -4.07
C GLY A 154 9.67 -12.96 -3.12
N LEU A 155 9.35 -12.67 -1.87
CA LEU A 155 10.26 -12.19 -0.84
C LEU A 155 10.29 -13.16 0.36
N PRO A 156 10.82 -14.39 0.18
CA PRO A 156 10.85 -15.38 1.26
C PRO A 156 11.75 -14.92 2.40
N HIS A 157 11.42 -15.36 3.62
CA HIS A 157 12.20 -15.10 4.84
C HIS A 157 12.27 -13.63 5.31
N VAL A 158 11.59 -12.70 4.65
CA VAL A 158 11.60 -11.29 5.08
C VAL A 158 10.85 -11.10 6.39
N THR A 159 9.78 -11.85 6.59
CA THR A 159 8.93 -11.78 7.81
C THR A 159 9.39 -12.70 8.94
N ASP A 160 10.48 -13.45 8.77
CA ASP A 160 11.06 -14.31 9.82
C ASP A 160 11.75 -13.48 10.94
N ARG A 161 11.93 -12.19 10.71
CA ARG A 161 12.50 -11.24 11.67
C ARG A 161 11.61 -10.04 11.88
N MET A 162 11.79 -9.37 13.01
CA MET A 162 11.10 -8.09 13.28
C MET A 162 11.46 -7.04 12.22
N PRO A 163 10.50 -6.20 11.84
CA PRO A 163 10.77 -5.11 10.89
C PRO A 163 11.71 -4.07 11.51
N ASP A 164 12.55 -3.47 10.67
CA ASP A 164 13.48 -2.41 11.08
C ASP A 164 12.75 -1.11 11.48
N SER A 165 11.51 -0.94 11.02
CA SER A 165 10.70 0.24 11.32
C SER A 165 9.20 -0.10 11.24
N VAL A 166 8.43 0.43 12.20
CA VAL A 166 6.97 0.39 12.18
C VAL A 166 6.47 1.82 12.32
N LEU A 167 5.72 2.27 11.33
CA LEU A 167 5.26 3.65 11.22
C LEU A 167 3.74 3.69 11.04
N TYR A 168 3.13 4.70 11.61
CA TYR A 168 1.71 5.01 11.45
C TYR A 168 1.52 6.43 10.92
N ALA A 169 0.49 6.64 10.13
CA ALA A 169 -0.04 7.96 9.78
C ALA A 169 -1.56 7.89 9.75
N GLU A 170 -2.20 8.97 10.20
CA GLU A 170 -3.67 9.08 10.18
C GLU A 170 -4.26 9.04 8.76
N GLY A 171 -3.49 9.52 7.79
CA GLY A 171 -3.88 9.49 6.40
C GLY A 171 -3.17 10.53 5.54
N VAL A 172 -3.35 10.41 4.24
CA VAL A 172 -2.87 11.36 3.24
C VAL A 172 -3.76 11.28 2.00
N THR A 173 -4.01 12.42 1.37
CA THR A 173 -4.69 12.46 0.09
C THR A 173 -3.68 12.37 -1.04
N ALA A 174 -3.76 11.31 -1.84
CA ALA A 174 -2.91 11.12 -3.01
C ALA A 174 -3.69 11.36 -4.31
N ARG A 175 -3.05 12.04 -5.27
CA ARG A 175 -3.62 12.27 -6.61
C ARG A 175 -2.68 11.71 -7.65
N PHE A 176 -3.19 10.87 -8.52
CA PHE A 176 -2.43 10.25 -9.61
C PHE A 176 -2.54 11.05 -10.90
N GLY A 177 -1.41 11.27 -11.54
CA GLY A 177 -1.33 11.93 -12.82
C GLY A 177 -1.40 10.98 -14.01
N ARG A 178 -1.15 11.51 -15.21
CA ARG A 178 -1.09 10.69 -16.44
C ARG A 178 0.23 9.90 -16.50
N ALA A 179 0.16 8.70 -17.04
CA ALA A 179 1.32 7.84 -17.24
C ALA A 179 2.39 8.52 -18.11
N LEU A 180 3.63 8.47 -17.64
CA LEU A 180 4.83 8.93 -18.34
C LEU A 180 5.61 7.71 -18.86
N ARG A 181 6.21 7.84 -20.03
CA ARG A 181 7.07 6.83 -20.65
C ARG A 181 8.53 7.08 -20.29
#